data_1070402ab3fca3e2a8d3e4f9ba3580a6
#
_entry.id   1070402ab3fca3e2a8d3e4f9ba3580a6
#
_cell.length_a   1.000
_cell.length_b   1.000
_cell.length_c   1.000
_cell.angle_alpha   90.00
_cell.angle_beta   90.00
_cell.angle_gamma   90.00
#
_symmetry.space_group_name_H-M   'P 1'
#
loop_
_entity.id
_entity.type
_entity.pdbx_description
1 polymer ?
#
loop_
_entity_poly.entity_id
_entity_poly.type
_entity_poly.pdbx_seq_one_letter_code
_entity_poly.pdbx_strand_id
1 'polypeptide(L)'
;VNKGLQQTEVYAPVIISDAGIFNTYQKFLPRHLQEEPEIQSVLGMVRHGMGSFLVFVGLDGTKEDLDIVPTNFWMYKDNDLNSL
;
A
#
# COMPACT_ATOMS: atom_id res chain seq x y z
N VAL A 1 2.87 -15.07 -8.03
CA VAL A 1 2.64 -14.81 -6.60
C VAL A 1 3.61 -15.64 -5.80
N ASN A 2 4.28 -15.02 -4.83
CA ASN A 2 5.21 -15.70 -3.94
C ASN A 2 4.57 -15.88 -2.56
N LYS A 3 4.64 -17.10 -2.03
CA LYS A 3 4.25 -17.42 -0.66
C LYS A 3 5.43 -18.11 0.01
N GLY A 4 6.19 -17.38 0.81
CA GLY A 4 7.47 -17.85 1.32
C GLY A 4 8.45 -18.14 0.17
N LEU A 5 8.96 -19.37 0.11
CA LEU A 5 9.85 -19.85 -0.97
C LEU A 5 9.10 -20.42 -2.19
N GLN A 6 7.78 -20.55 -2.10
CA GLN A 6 6.97 -21.11 -3.17
C GLN A 6 6.50 -20.02 -4.11
N GLN A 7 6.73 -20.23 -5.40
CA GLN A 7 6.21 -19.38 -6.47
C GLN A 7 5.03 -20.05 -7.14
N THR A 8 3.92 -19.32 -7.31
CA THR A 8 2.71 -19.80 -7.97
C THR A 8 2.32 -18.84 -9.08
N GLU A 9 2.09 -19.36 -10.28
CA GLU A 9 1.57 -18.61 -11.40
C GLU A 9 0.04 -18.65 -11.39
N VAL A 10 -0.58 -17.47 -11.56
CA VAL A 10 -2.02 -17.31 -11.63
C VAL A 10 -2.36 -16.57 -12.91
N TYR A 11 -3.23 -17.16 -13.73
CA TYR A 11 -3.65 -16.60 -15.00
C TYR A 11 -5.08 -16.07 -14.90
N ALA A 12 -5.29 -14.86 -15.39
CA ALA A 12 -6.61 -14.24 -15.45
C ALA A 12 -6.72 -13.34 -16.67
N PRO A 13 -7.90 -13.23 -17.32
CA PRO A 13 -8.09 -12.34 -18.47
C PRO A 13 -7.98 -10.86 -18.12
N VAL A 14 -8.22 -10.49 -16.85
CA VAL A 14 -8.10 -9.14 -16.32
C VAL A 14 -7.39 -9.21 -14.97
N ILE A 15 -6.43 -8.33 -14.75
CA ILE A 15 -5.73 -8.17 -13.48
C ILE A 15 -5.92 -6.73 -12.99
N ILE A 16 -6.39 -6.59 -11.76
CA ILE A 16 -6.56 -5.30 -11.09
C ILE A 16 -5.48 -5.18 -10.01
N SER A 17 -4.70 -4.11 -10.05
CA SER A 17 -3.65 -3.85 -9.06
C SER A 17 -4.02 -2.65 -8.18
N ASP A 18 -4.03 -2.86 -6.87
CA ASP A 18 -4.13 -1.84 -5.83
C ASP A 18 -2.84 -1.75 -4.99
N ALA A 19 -1.71 -2.10 -5.59
CA ALA A 19 -0.40 -2.11 -4.93
C ALA A 19 0.35 -0.76 -5.03
N GLY A 20 -0.31 0.25 -5.56
CA GLY A 20 0.29 1.55 -5.87
C GLY A 20 0.88 1.60 -7.27
N ILE A 21 0.86 2.80 -7.86
CA ILE A 21 1.23 3.01 -9.26
C ILE A 21 2.71 2.69 -9.52
N PHE A 22 3.61 3.05 -8.61
CA PHE A 22 5.04 2.77 -8.76
C PHE A 22 5.33 1.28 -8.67
N ASN A 23 4.76 0.57 -7.70
CA ASN A 23 4.94 -0.88 -7.59
C ASN A 23 4.37 -1.60 -8.81
N THR A 24 3.20 -1.20 -9.27
CA THR A 24 2.55 -1.80 -10.43
C THR A 24 3.39 -1.61 -11.68
N TYR A 25 3.76 -0.38 -12.01
CA TYR A 25 4.41 -0.06 -13.26
C TYR A 25 5.92 -0.31 -13.26
N GLN A 26 6.60 -0.18 -12.14
CA GLN A 26 8.05 -0.34 -12.07
C GLN A 26 8.52 -1.73 -11.61
N LYS A 27 7.62 -2.53 -10.98
CA LYS A 27 8.00 -3.82 -10.41
C LYS A 27 7.20 -5.00 -10.96
N PHE A 28 5.89 -4.82 -11.20
CA PHE A 28 5.03 -5.95 -11.56
C PHE A 28 4.90 -6.14 -13.06
N LEU A 29 4.93 -5.08 -13.85
CA LEU A 29 4.93 -5.20 -15.30
C LEU A 29 6.26 -5.76 -15.81
N PRO A 30 6.24 -6.54 -16.90
CA PRO A 30 7.44 -6.90 -17.64
C PRO A 30 8.20 -5.66 -18.12
N ARG A 31 9.52 -5.72 -18.13
CA ARG A 31 10.37 -4.55 -18.39
C ARG A 31 10.04 -3.82 -19.69
N HIS A 32 9.77 -4.58 -20.77
CA HIS A 32 9.43 -3.98 -22.05
C HIS A 32 8.14 -3.14 -22.01
N LEU A 33 7.18 -3.48 -21.14
CA LEU A 33 5.97 -2.68 -20.94
C LEU A 33 6.23 -1.48 -20.02
N GLN A 34 7.16 -1.60 -19.08
CA GLN A 34 7.54 -0.45 -18.24
C GLN A 34 8.11 0.71 -19.06
N GLU A 35 8.76 0.42 -20.17
CA GLU A 35 9.40 1.39 -21.06
C GLU A 35 8.43 2.05 -22.06
N GLU A 36 7.15 1.63 -22.08
CA GLU A 36 6.14 2.24 -22.94
C GLU A 36 5.94 3.74 -22.62
N PRO A 37 5.84 4.62 -23.63
CA PRO A 37 5.74 6.06 -23.44
C PRO A 37 4.59 6.50 -22.52
N GLU A 38 3.45 5.84 -22.63
CA GLU A 38 2.29 6.13 -21.78
C GLU A 38 2.60 5.84 -20.30
N ILE A 39 3.27 4.72 -20.00
CA ILE A 39 3.67 4.34 -18.64
C ILE A 39 4.69 5.35 -18.09
N GLN A 40 5.69 5.70 -18.87
CA GLN A 40 6.71 6.67 -18.47
C GLN A 40 6.12 8.07 -18.26
N SER A 41 5.17 8.47 -19.10
CA SER A 41 4.45 9.74 -18.95
C SER A 41 3.69 9.81 -17.62
N VAL A 42 2.94 8.77 -17.28
CA VAL A 42 2.19 8.69 -16.02
C VAL A 42 3.13 8.73 -14.83
N LEU A 43 4.22 7.95 -14.85
CA LEU A 43 5.21 7.93 -13.76
C LEU A 43 5.89 9.30 -13.57
N GLY A 44 6.10 10.05 -14.65
CA GLY A 44 6.67 11.39 -14.59
C GLY A 44 5.74 12.46 -13.99
N MET A 45 4.43 12.24 -14.04
CA MET A 45 3.42 13.18 -13.52
C MET A 45 3.06 12.95 -12.06
N VAL A 46 3.29 11.75 -11.51
CA VAL A 46 2.85 11.38 -10.17
C VAL A 46 3.98 11.49 -9.16
N ARG A 47 3.62 11.79 -7.91
CA ARG A 47 4.51 11.82 -6.76
C ARG A 47 3.88 11.05 -5.61
N HIS A 48 4.71 10.54 -4.72
CA HIS A 48 4.22 9.97 -3.47
C HIS A 48 3.52 11.06 -2.66
N GLY A 49 2.31 10.73 -2.19
CA GLY A 49 1.57 11.57 -1.26
C GLY A 49 1.86 11.19 0.20
N MET A 50 1.07 11.77 1.10
CA MET A 50 1.08 11.40 2.49
C MET A 50 0.52 9.99 2.69
N GLY A 51 1.20 9.19 3.50
CA GLY A 51 0.74 7.90 3.95
C GLY A 51 0.57 7.84 5.46
N SER A 52 0.04 6.75 5.96
CA SER A 52 -0.07 6.47 7.37
C SER A 52 0.62 5.16 7.71
N PHE A 53 1.23 5.10 8.89
CA PHE A 53 1.72 3.85 9.47
C PHE A 53 0.65 3.33 10.43
N LEU A 54 0.18 2.11 10.19
CA LEU A 54 -0.88 1.48 10.96
C LEU A 54 -0.32 0.30 11.76
N VAL A 55 -0.69 0.22 13.02
CA VAL A 55 -0.38 -0.92 13.87
C VAL A 55 -1.69 -1.58 14.27
N PHE A 56 -1.82 -2.86 13.94
CA PHE A 56 -2.95 -3.68 14.32
C PHE A 56 -2.52 -4.58 15.47
N VAL A 57 -3.24 -4.50 16.61
CA VAL A 57 -2.90 -5.25 17.82
C VAL A 57 -4.08 -6.13 18.20
N GLY A 58 -3.86 -7.44 18.20
CA GLY A 58 -4.77 -8.41 18.79
C GLY A 58 -4.49 -8.54 20.30
N LEU A 59 -5.53 -8.39 21.10
CA LEU A 59 -5.46 -8.54 22.55
C LEU A 59 -6.26 -9.79 22.98
N ASP A 60 -5.81 -10.44 24.04
CA ASP A 60 -6.54 -11.56 24.64
C ASP A 60 -7.54 -11.04 25.67
N GLY A 61 -8.82 -11.15 25.35
CA GLY A 61 -9.93 -10.67 26.14
C GLY A 61 -11.09 -10.13 25.30
N THR A 62 -12.23 -9.95 25.95
CA THR A 62 -13.38 -9.29 25.30
C THR A 62 -13.21 -7.78 25.33
N LYS A 63 -14.00 -7.09 24.51
CA LYS A 63 -14.05 -5.63 24.50
C LYS A 63 -14.42 -5.06 25.88
N GLU A 64 -15.31 -5.73 26.57
CA GLU A 64 -15.80 -5.36 27.90
C GLU A 64 -14.74 -5.60 28.97
N ASP A 65 -14.04 -6.74 28.93
CA ASP A 65 -12.97 -7.07 29.88
C ASP A 65 -11.80 -6.11 29.81
N LEU A 66 -11.52 -5.60 28.61
CA LEU A 66 -10.39 -4.72 28.31
C LEU A 66 -10.78 -3.22 28.31
N ASP A 67 -12.05 -2.92 28.54
CA ASP A 67 -12.59 -1.55 28.50
C ASP A 67 -12.20 -0.77 27.23
N ILE A 68 -12.26 -1.48 26.08
CA ILE A 68 -11.89 -0.89 24.80
C ILE A 68 -13.00 0.02 24.30
N VAL A 69 -12.65 1.28 24.07
CA VAL A 69 -13.55 2.29 23.49
C VAL A 69 -13.33 2.41 21.96
N PRO A 70 -14.36 2.71 21.17
CA PRO A 70 -14.28 2.86 19.72
C PRO A 70 -13.71 4.24 19.35
N THR A 71 -12.48 4.51 19.76
CA THR A 71 -11.81 5.79 19.53
C THR A 71 -10.63 5.58 18.57
N ASN A 72 -10.53 6.41 17.54
CA ASN A 72 -9.36 6.51 16.71
C ASN A 72 -8.41 7.56 17.24
N PHE A 73 -7.12 7.22 17.26
CA PHE A 73 -6.05 8.14 17.65
C PHE A 73 -5.26 8.52 16.40
N TRP A 74 -5.18 9.82 16.10
CA TRP A 74 -4.38 10.37 15.02
C TRP A 74 -3.19 11.08 15.64
N MET A 75 -2.02 10.53 15.44
CA MET A 75 -0.79 11.07 16.02
C MET A 75 0.09 11.64 14.92
N TYR A 76 0.41 12.91 15.03
CA TYR A 76 1.33 13.62 14.15
C TYR A 76 2.62 13.91 14.90
N LYS A 77 3.70 14.01 14.14
CA LYS A 77 5.02 14.33 14.71
C LYS A 77 5.01 15.69 15.43
N ASP A 78 4.35 16.67 14.84
CA ASP A 78 4.20 18.04 15.35
C ASP A 78 2.93 18.68 14.77
N ASN A 79 2.73 19.96 15.06
CA ASN A 79 1.57 20.73 14.57
C ASN A 79 1.85 21.51 13.27
N ASP A 80 3.02 21.37 12.69
CA ASP A 80 3.32 21.99 11.39
C ASP A 80 2.81 21.11 10.25
N LEU A 81 1.59 21.35 9.82
CA LEU A 81 0.94 20.63 8.74
C LEU A 81 1.60 20.86 7.36
N ASN A 82 2.47 21.85 7.23
CA ASN A 82 3.22 22.09 5.98
C ASN A 82 4.47 21.22 5.88
N SER A 83 4.85 20.56 6.97
CA SER A 83 5.99 19.64 7.00
C SER A 83 5.61 18.17 6.69
N LEU A 84 4.35 17.91 6.39
CA LEU A 84 3.82 16.58 6.09
C LEU A 84 4.01 16.19 4.62
#